data_c065a681f777a375933da4b9538da71f
#
_entry.id   c065a681f777a375933da4b9538da71f
#
_cell.length_a   1.000
_cell.length_b   1.000
_cell.length_c   1.000
_cell.angle_alpha   90.00
_cell.angle_beta   90.00
_cell.angle_gamma   90.00
#
_symmetry.space_group_name_H-M   'P 1'
#
loop_
_entity.id
_entity.type
_entity.pdbx_description
1 polymer ?
#
loop_
_entity_poly.entity_id
_entity_poly.type
_entity_poly.pdbx_seq_one_letter_code
_entity_poly.pdbx_strand_id
1 'polypeptide(L)'
;YNRVVADLNGMDAKAFLARVRENFSVEKSSSPAKPARPAEFGLYLAGEWYRLAIHRELIPASDPAARHDASLLADHLLAPVLGIRDLRRDQRIDYVGGIRGLPELEKRVDSGGMAAAFALYPTRMEDLMAVAEAGEVMPTKSTWFEPKLADGLVSHVLD
;
A
#
# COMPACT_ATOMS: atom_id res chain seq x y z
N TYR A 1 -2.78 5.43 3.46
CA TYR A 1 -3.01 4.23 4.26
C TYR A 1 -1.95 3.16 3.98
N ASN A 2 -1.45 2.55 5.05
CA ASN A 2 -0.66 1.31 5.01
C ASN A 2 -1.59 0.10 4.86
N ARG A 3 -1.04 -1.08 4.52
CA ARG A 3 -1.79 -2.33 4.37
C ARG A 3 -1.25 -3.38 5.33
N VAL A 4 -2.15 -4.21 5.85
CA VAL A 4 -1.80 -5.42 6.60
C VAL A 4 -2.57 -6.60 6.01
N VAL A 5 -1.94 -7.77 5.96
CA VAL A 5 -2.54 -8.98 5.36
C VAL A 5 -2.54 -10.12 6.37
N ALA A 6 -3.65 -10.85 6.42
CA ALA A 6 -3.86 -11.90 7.41
C ALA A 6 -3.05 -13.17 7.15
N ASP A 7 -2.73 -13.46 5.89
CA ASP A 7 -1.97 -14.64 5.50
C ASP A 7 -1.06 -14.39 4.30
N LEU A 8 -0.18 -15.31 4.01
CA LEU A 8 0.74 -15.27 2.88
C LEU A 8 0.31 -16.22 1.74
N ASN A 9 -0.99 -16.47 1.59
CA ASN A 9 -1.52 -17.36 0.55
C ASN A 9 -0.89 -18.77 0.58
N GLY A 10 -0.76 -19.33 1.78
CA GLY A 10 -0.19 -20.67 2.01
C GLY A 10 1.34 -20.77 1.91
N MET A 11 2.04 -19.66 1.69
CA MET A 11 3.50 -19.61 1.63
C MET A 11 4.11 -19.39 3.03
N ASP A 12 5.30 -19.93 3.26
CA ASP A 12 6.17 -19.47 4.34
C ASP A 12 6.84 -18.13 3.97
N ALA A 13 7.50 -17.49 4.93
CA ALA A 13 8.16 -16.20 4.74
C ALA A 13 9.25 -16.25 3.64
N LYS A 14 9.99 -17.36 3.51
CA LYS A 14 11.05 -17.51 2.51
C LYS A 14 10.48 -17.62 1.10
N ALA A 15 9.46 -18.45 0.92
CA ALA A 15 8.75 -18.60 -0.36
C ALA A 15 8.07 -17.29 -0.77
N PHE A 16 7.43 -16.60 0.17
CA PHE A 16 6.83 -15.31 -0.08
C PHE A 16 7.86 -14.27 -0.56
N LEU A 17 9.00 -14.13 0.15
CA LEU A 17 10.07 -13.21 -0.27
C LEU A 17 10.65 -13.57 -1.65
N ALA A 18 10.72 -14.87 -1.99
CA ALA A 18 11.17 -15.28 -3.32
C ALA A 18 10.19 -14.80 -4.41
N ARG A 19 8.89 -14.92 -4.19
CA ARG A 19 7.86 -14.41 -5.10
C ARG A 19 7.86 -12.89 -5.21
N VAL A 20 8.06 -12.19 -4.10
CA VAL A 20 8.15 -10.71 -4.10
C VAL A 20 9.33 -10.24 -4.95
N ARG A 21 10.47 -10.95 -4.93
CA ARG A 21 11.67 -10.61 -5.74
C ARG A 21 11.45 -10.68 -7.25
N GLU A 22 10.38 -11.29 -7.73
CA GLU A 22 10.07 -11.30 -9.16
C GLU A 22 9.73 -9.89 -9.69
N ASN A 23 9.13 -9.03 -8.84
CA ASN A 23 8.66 -7.70 -9.22
C ASN A 23 9.34 -6.57 -8.43
N PHE A 24 10.06 -6.89 -7.34
CA PHE A 24 10.68 -5.92 -6.44
C PHE A 24 12.11 -6.29 -6.09
N SER A 25 12.99 -5.31 -5.96
CA SER A 25 14.19 -5.49 -5.15
C SER A 25 13.81 -5.60 -3.68
N VAL A 26 14.46 -6.52 -2.95
CA VAL A 26 14.15 -6.80 -1.54
C VAL A 26 15.43 -6.75 -0.73
N GLU A 27 15.55 -5.76 0.13
CA GLU A 27 16.69 -5.56 1.02
C GLU A 27 16.24 -5.64 2.49
N LYS A 28 16.91 -6.48 3.29
CA LYS A 28 16.66 -6.52 4.73
C LYS A 28 17.11 -5.21 5.37
N SER A 29 16.28 -4.65 6.24
CA SER A 29 16.57 -3.41 6.97
C SER A 29 16.82 -3.70 8.45
N SER A 30 17.83 -3.07 9.03
CA SER A 30 18.12 -3.15 10.47
C SER A 30 17.25 -2.22 11.32
N SER A 31 16.40 -1.41 10.69
CA SER A 31 15.50 -0.47 11.35
C SER A 31 14.15 -0.43 10.59
N PRO A 32 13.10 0.14 11.20
CA PRO A 32 11.80 0.28 10.51
C PRO A 32 11.93 0.91 9.12
N ALA A 33 11.48 0.19 8.10
CA ALA A 33 11.66 0.56 6.70
C ALA A 33 10.57 1.55 6.25
N LYS A 34 10.72 2.84 6.60
CA LYS A 34 9.87 3.90 6.09
C LYS A 34 10.26 4.19 4.63
N PRO A 35 9.31 4.14 3.67
CA PRO A 35 9.58 4.53 2.30
C PRO A 35 10.10 5.98 2.21
N ALA A 36 11.15 6.21 1.42
CA ALA A 36 11.76 7.53 1.26
C ALA A 36 11.21 8.29 0.03
N ARG A 37 10.63 7.58 -0.93
CA ARG A 37 10.10 8.13 -2.18
C ARG A 37 9.00 7.23 -2.75
N PRO A 38 8.22 7.72 -3.74
CA PRO A 38 7.28 6.89 -4.49
C PRO A 38 7.95 5.63 -5.08
N ALA A 39 7.17 4.57 -5.26
CA ALA A 39 7.60 3.26 -5.74
C ALA A 39 8.54 2.48 -4.80
N GLU A 40 8.72 2.97 -3.57
CA GLU A 40 9.33 2.26 -2.46
C GLU A 40 8.28 1.87 -1.41
N PHE A 41 8.51 0.71 -0.76
CA PHE A 41 7.61 0.19 0.26
C PHE A 41 8.44 -0.36 1.44
N GLY A 42 7.90 -0.25 2.64
CA GLY A 42 8.37 -1.04 3.77
C GLY A 42 7.56 -2.32 3.88
N LEU A 43 8.20 -3.44 4.10
CA LEU A 43 7.56 -4.71 4.42
C LEU A 43 8.00 -5.15 5.82
N TYR A 44 7.05 -5.36 6.71
CA TYR A 44 7.27 -6.04 7.98
C TYR A 44 6.76 -7.47 7.92
N LEU A 45 7.64 -8.43 8.16
CA LEU A 45 7.37 -9.85 8.01
C LEU A 45 8.18 -10.66 9.02
N ALA A 46 7.52 -11.50 9.81
CA ALA A 46 8.16 -12.40 10.77
C ALA A 46 9.18 -11.70 11.71
N GLY A 47 8.83 -10.52 12.23
CA GLY A 47 9.67 -9.75 13.12
C GLY A 47 10.78 -8.93 12.47
N GLU A 48 10.82 -8.88 11.13
CA GLU A 48 11.90 -8.26 10.38
C GLU A 48 11.37 -7.23 9.38
N TRP A 49 12.09 -6.12 9.23
CA TRP A 49 11.82 -5.12 8.22
C TRP A 49 12.60 -5.38 6.93
N TYR A 50 11.94 -5.14 5.81
CA TYR A 50 12.52 -5.17 4.47
C TYR A 50 12.15 -3.88 3.74
N ARG A 51 13.10 -3.35 2.97
CA ARG A 51 12.85 -2.30 1.99
C ARG A 51 12.57 -2.96 0.65
N LEU A 52 11.44 -2.58 0.05
CA LEU A 52 11.06 -3.01 -1.29
C LEU A 52 11.14 -1.81 -2.23
N ALA A 53 11.65 -2.01 -3.45
CA ALA A 53 11.48 -1.05 -4.54
C ALA A 53 11.02 -1.81 -5.78
N ILE A 54 9.92 -1.36 -6.38
CA ILE A 54 9.40 -2.01 -7.60
C ILE A 54 10.39 -1.85 -8.76
N HIS A 55 10.50 -2.86 -9.62
CA HIS A 55 11.32 -2.79 -10.80
C HIS A 55 10.81 -1.70 -11.74
N ARG A 56 11.71 -0.84 -12.22
CA ARG A 56 11.37 0.40 -12.94
C ARG A 56 10.53 0.15 -14.19
N GLU A 57 10.76 -0.94 -14.88
CA GLU A 57 10.04 -1.37 -16.08
C GLU A 57 8.57 -1.70 -15.84
N LEU A 58 8.18 -1.95 -14.59
CA LEU A 58 6.80 -2.22 -14.19
C LEU A 58 6.01 -0.96 -13.85
N ILE A 59 6.65 0.21 -13.81
CA ILE A 59 5.99 1.47 -13.50
C ILE A 59 5.41 2.08 -14.79
N PRO A 60 4.08 2.23 -14.91
CA PRO A 60 3.45 2.84 -16.09
C PRO A 60 3.97 4.27 -16.33
N ALA A 61 4.32 4.61 -17.56
CA ALA A 61 4.88 5.92 -17.90
C ALA A 61 3.82 7.03 -17.92
N SER A 62 2.61 6.73 -18.37
CA SER A 62 1.58 7.73 -18.73
C SER A 62 0.27 7.65 -17.95
N ASP A 63 0.06 6.60 -17.13
CA ASP A 63 -1.17 6.43 -16.35
C ASP A 63 -0.92 6.81 -14.88
N PRO A 64 -1.43 7.98 -14.41
CA PRO A 64 -1.16 8.45 -13.05
C PRO A 64 -1.84 7.59 -11.98
N ALA A 65 -3.00 6.99 -12.25
CA ALA A 65 -3.68 6.11 -11.31
C ALA A 65 -2.96 4.75 -11.19
N ALA A 66 -2.53 4.17 -12.30
CA ALA A 66 -1.79 2.90 -12.31
C ALA A 66 -0.38 3.03 -11.71
N ARG A 67 0.29 4.19 -11.88
CA ARG A 67 1.62 4.43 -11.29
C ARG A 67 1.60 4.82 -9.81
N HIS A 68 0.42 5.02 -9.22
CA HIS A 68 0.29 5.32 -7.80
C HIS A 68 0.71 4.10 -6.95
N ASP A 69 1.42 4.32 -5.84
CA ASP A 69 1.96 3.26 -4.99
C ASP A 69 0.93 2.22 -4.55
N ALA A 70 -0.31 2.65 -4.28
CA ALA A 70 -1.39 1.74 -3.93
C ALA A 70 -1.75 0.78 -5.07
N SER A 71 -1.73 1.26 -6.33
CA SER A 71 -1.94 0.44 -7.53
C SER A 71 -0.74 -0.47 -7.78
N LEU A 72 0.48 0.07 -7.73
CA LEU A 72 1.70 -0.71 -7.92
C LEU A 72 1.80 -1.89 -6.94
N LEU A 73 1.48 -1.65 -5.65
CA LEU A 73 1.46 -2.73 -4.66
C LEU A 73 0.35 -3.74 -4.95
N ALA A 74 -0.84 -3.28 -5.33
CA ALA A 74 -1.98 -4.14 -5.66
C ALA A 74 -1.69 -5.04 -6.84
N ASP A 75 -1.23 -4.47 -7.95
CA ASP A 75 -1.09 -5.15 -9.23
C ASP A 75 0.14 -6.06 -9.31
N HIS A 76 1.20 -5.72 -8.58
CA HIS A 76 2.48 -6.44 -8.66
C HIS A 76 2.80 -7.30 -7.43
N LEU A 77 2.02 -7.19 -6.33
CA LEU A 77 2.23 -8.01 -5.13
C LEU A 77 0.91 -8.61 -4.60
N LEU A 78 -0.08 -7.77 -4.25
CA LEU A 78 -1.27 -8.28 -3.56
C LEU A 78 -2.06 -9.25 -4.43
N ALA A 79 -2.30 -8.92 -5.70
CA ALA A 79 -3.04 -9.78 -6.62
C ALA A 79 -2.22 -11.00 -7.10
N PRO A 80 -1.00 -10.85 -7.65
CA PRO A 80 -0.28 -12.00 -8.23
C PRO A 80 0.37 -12.91 -7.18
N VAL A 81 0.78 -12.40 -6.03
CA VAL A 81 1.48 -13.18 -4.99
C VAL A 81 0.53 -13.65 -3.91
N LEU A 82 -0.30 -12.76 -3.37
CA LEU A 82 -1.21 -13.08 -2.27
C LEU A 82 -2.61 -13.49 -2.73
N GLY A 83 -2.94 -13.35 -4.03
CA GLY A 83 -4.26 -13.68 -4.56
C GLY A 83 -5.36 -12.71 -4.13
N ILE A 84 -5.00 -11.55 -3.54
CA ILE A 84 -5.93 -10.51 -3.10
C ILE A 84 -6.25 -9.61 -4.30
N ARG A 85 -7.36 -9.89 -5.00
CA ARG A 85 -7.76 -9.19 -6.22
C ARG A 85 -8.80 -8.09 -5.97
N ASP A 86 -9.69 -8.29 -5.01
CA ASP A 86 -10.71 -7.29 -4.65
C ASP A 86 -10.37 -6.66 -3.29
N LEU A 87 -9.68 -5.51 -3.35
CA LEU A 87 -9.24 -4.76 -2.18
C LEU A 87 -10.38 -4.21 -1.29
N ARG A 88 -11.62 -4.26 -1.77
CA ARG A 88 -12.80 -3.77 -1.02
C ARG A 88 -13.51 -4.89 -0.28
N ARG A 89 -13.43 -6.13 -0.77
CA ARG A 89 -14.21 -7.27 -0.28
C ARG A 89 -13.38 -8.38 0.33
N ASP A 90 -12.10 -8.48 0.00
CA ASP A 90 -11.22 -9.51 0.55
C ASP A 90 -10.97 -9.23 2.03
N GLN A 91 -11.39 -10.16 2.89
CA GLN A 91 -11.25 -10.03 4.34
C GLN A 91 -9.82 -10.28 4.85
N ARG A 92 -8.92 -10.73 3.98
CA ARG A 92 -7.52 -10.96 4.32
C ARG A 92 -6.68 -9.70 4.33
N ILE A 93 -7.22 -8.56 3.85
CA ILE A 93 -6.52 -7.27 3.87
C ILE A 93 -7.24 -6.28 4.78
N ASP A 94 -6.48 -5.53 5.57
CA ASP A 94 -6.96 -4.40 6.35
C ASP A 94 -6.05 -3.18 6.16
N TYR A 95 -6.50 -2.02 6.58
CA TYR A 95 -5.89 -0.72 6.31
C TYR A 95 -5.54 0.00 7.60
N VAL A 96 -4.31 0.50 7.67
CA VAL A 96 -3.81 1.28 8.81
C VAL A 96 -3.50 2.70 8.35
N GLY A 97 -4.17 3.69 8.96
CA GLY A 97 -3.90 5.10 8.66
C GLY A 97 -2.43 5.45 8.91
N GLY A 98 -1.82 6.20 7.99
CA GLY A 98 -0.42 6.58 8.07
C GLY A 98 -0.05 7.33 9.35
N ILE A 99 -1.00 8.06 9.95
CA ILE A 99 -0.85 8.77 11.23
C ILE A 99 -0.51 7.84 12.40
N ARG A 100 -0.84 6.55 12.33
CA ARG A 100 -0.53 5.57 13.38
C ARG A 100 0.94 5.12 13.36
N GLY A 101 1.67 5.45 12.30
CA GLY A 101 3.10 5.15 12.16
C GLY A 101 3.41 3.67 11.95
N LEU A 102 4.72 3.37 11.87
CA LEU A 102 5.22 2.01 11.67
C LEU A 102 5.04 1.10 12.89
N PRO A 103 5.11 1.58 14.16
CA PRO A 103 4.88 0.73 15.33
C PRO A 103 3.50 0.04 15.36
N GLU A 104 2.48 0.66 14.78
CA GLU A 104 1.17 0.01 14.68
C GLU A 104 1.21 -1.18 13.69
N LEU A 105 2.03 -1.13 12.66
CA LEU A 105 2.23 -2.22 11.71
C LEU A 105 2.91 -3.42 12.39
N GLU A 106 4.00 -3.15 13.11
CA GLU A 106 4.70 -4.16 13.93
C GLU A 106 3.72 -4.83 14.90
N LYS A 107 3.01 -4.02 15.69
CA LYS A 107 2.02 -4.51 16.65
C LYS A 107 0.97 -5.44 16.03
N ARG A 108 0.44 -5.10 14.84
CA ARG A 108 -0.57 -5.90 14.14
C ARG A 108 -0.05 -7.26 13.73
N VAL A 109 1.20 -7.33 13.29
CA VAL A 109 1.84 -8.58 12.88
C VAL A 109 2.28 -9.38 14.11
N ASP A 110 2.96 -8.77 15.08
CA ASP A 110 3.50 -9.44 16.25
C ASP A 110 2.43 -10.00 17.20
N SER A 111 1.24 -9.39 17.19
CA SER A 111 0.07 -9.94 17.91
C SER A 111 -0.49 -11.23 17.31
N GLY A 112 -0.01 -11.65 16.14
CA GLY A 112 -0.48 -12.84 15.42
C GLY A 112 -1.79 -12.64 14.66
N GLY A 113 -2.34 -11.43 14.65
CA GLY A 113 -3.56 -11.10 13.89
C GLY A 113 -3.33 -10.91 12.39
N MET A 114 -2.09 -10.59 12.01
CA MET A 114 -1.68 -10.38 10.62
C MET A 114 -0.35 -11.08 10.34
N ALA A 115 -0.17 -11.55 9.11
CA ALA A 115 1.05 -12.23 8.68
C ALA A 115 2.13 -11.26 8.17
N ALA A 116 1.72 -10.16 7.56
CA ALA A 116 2.64 -9.16 7.04
C ALA A 116 1.99 -7.76 7.00
N ALA A 117 2.84 -6.73 6.98
CA ALA A 117 2.42 -5.34 6.86
C ALA A 117 3.26 -4.60 5.82
N PHE A 118 2.60 -3.68 5.10
CA PHE A 118 3.22 -2.87 4.06
C PHE A 118 3.07 -1.38 4.39
N ALA A 119 4.19 -0.69 4.54
CA ALA A 119 4.24 0.77 4.64
C ALA A 119 4.35 1.36 3.23
N LEU A 120 3.52 2.36 2.93
CA LEU A 120 3.51 3.07 1.66
C LEU A 120 4.05 4.49 1.84
N TYR A 121 4.60 5.04 0.75
CA TYR A 121 4.94 6.45 0.71
C TYR A 121 3.66 7.30 0.78
N PRO A 122 3.65 8.43 1.51
CA PRO A 122 2.49 9.30 1.58
C PRO A 122 2.08 9.82 0.19
N THR A 123 0.80 9.72 -0.14
CA THR A 123 0.24 10.30 -1.36
C THR A 123 0.47 11.80 -1.37
N ARG A 124 1.06 12.33 -2.43
CA ARG A 124 1.30 13.75 -2.61
C ARG A 124 0.10 14.42 -3.26
N MET A 125 -0.01 15.75 -3.08
CA MET A 125 -1.08 16.51 -3.73
C MET A 125 -0.95 16.47 -5.27
N GLU A 126 0.29 16.47 -5.77
CA GLU A 126 0.55 16.37 -7.21
C GLU A 126 0.05 15.06 -7.81
N ASP A 127 0.15 13.95 -7.06
CA ASP A 127 -0.37 12.64 -7.49
C ASP A 127 -1.90 12.66 -7.58
N LEU A 128 -2.57 13.29 -6.60
CA LEU A 128 -4.02 13.47 -6.59
C LEU A 128 -4.48 14.33 -7.79
N MET A 129 -3.80 15.46 -8.02
CA MET A 129 -4.13 16.35 -9.13
C MET A 129 -3.93 15.68 -10.49
N ALA A 130 -2.83 14.96 -10.68
CA ALA A 130 -2.57 14.23 -11.91
C ALA A 130 -3.64 13.19 -12.24
N VAL A 131 -4.13 12.44 -11.25
CA VAL A 131 -5.23 11.48 -11.42
C VAL A 131 -6.53 12.20 -11.76
N ALA A 132 -6.84 13.32 -11.10
CA ALA A 132 -8.04 14.11 -11.38
C ALA A 132 -8.01 14.74 -12.78
N GLU A 133 -6.87 15.30 -13.21
CA GLU A 133 -6.68 15.88 -14.55
C GLU A 133 -6.79 14.82 -15.67
N ALA A 134 -6.39 13.57 -15.38
CA ALA A 134 -6.56 12.46 -16.29
C ALA A 134 -8.02 11.94 -16.36
N GLY A 135 -8.93 12.47 -15.54
CA GLY A 135 -10.31 11.98 -15.43
C GLY A 135 -10.42 10.61 -14.76
N GLU A 136 -9.38 10.20 -14.06
CA GLU A 136 -9.26 8.90 -13.40
C GLU A 136 -9.72 8.97 -11.93
N VAL A 137 -9.86 7.80 -11.31
CA VAL A 137 -10.26 7.67 -9.90
C VAL A 137 -9.10 7.18 -9.08
N MET A 138 -8.86 7.81 -7.93
CA MET A 138 -7.83 7.39 -6.99
C MET A 138 -8.01 5.93 -6.54
N PRO A 139 -6.93 5.16 -6.43
CA PRO A 139 -6.98 3.79 -5.91
C PRO A 139 -7.62 3.72 -4.52
N THR A 140 -8.24 2.57 -4.21
CA THR A 140 -8.91 2.36 -2.92
C THR A 140 -7.96 2.59 -1.74
N LYS A 141 -8.43 3.39 -0.75
CA LYS A 141 -7.66 3.69 0.47
C LYS A 141 -6.26 4.25 0.20
N SER A 142 -6.12 5.11 -0.80
CA SER A 142 -4.86 5.78 -1.13
C SER A 142 -4.69 7.12 -0.43
N THR A 143 -5.79 7.78 -0.01
CA THR A 143 -5.78 9.12 0.60
C THR A 143 -6.32 9.11 2.02
N TRP A 144 -5.76 9.99 2.85
CA TRP A 144 -6.27 10.34 4.17
C TRP A 144 -6.33 11.86 4.28
N PHE A 145 -7.51 12.41 4.52
CA PHE A 145 -7.70 13.82 4.80
C PHE A 145 -7.91 14.03 6.30
N GLU A 146 -7.20 15.01 6.87
CA GLU A 146 -7.34 15.40 8.26
C GLU A 146 -7.39 16.95 8.32
N PRO A 147 -8.46 17.54 8.83
CA PRO A 147 -9.70 16.88 9.25
C PRO A 147 -10.47 16.27 8.08
N LYS A 148 -11.35 15.28 8.38
CA LYS A 148 -12.22 14.71 7.35
C LYS A 148 -13.13 15.78 6.78
N LEU A 149 -13.28 15.78 5.46
CA LEU A 149 -14.27 16.62 4.80
C LEU A 149 -15.66 16.22 5.28
N ALA A 150 -16.45 17.20 5.69
CA ALA A 150 -17.82 16.98 6.12
C ALA A 150 -18.75 17.30 4.96
N ASP A 151 -19.58 16.34 4.57
CA ASP A 151 -20.66 16.56 3.61
C ASP A 151 -21.84 17.28 4.25
N GLY A 152 -22.53 18.10 3.45
CA GLY A 152 -23.79 18.74 3.85
C GLY A 152 -23.66 19.95 4.77
N LEU A 153 -22.44 20.43 5.05
CA LEU A 153 -22.26 21.68 5.80
C LEU A 153 -22.67 22.91 4.97
N VAL A 154 -22.52 22.83 3.65
CA VAL A 154 -22.98 23.83 2.69
C VAL A 154 -23.66 23.11 1.54
N SER A 155 -24.93 23.45 1.26
CA SER A 155 -25.65 22.95 0.11
C SER A 155 -25.94 24.12 -0.83
N HIS A 156 -25.56 23.99 -2.11
CA HIS A 156 -25.98 24.92 -3.16
C HIS A 156 -27.11 24.26 -3.95
N VAL A 157 -28.29 24.88 -3.91
CA VAL A 157 -29.43 24.45 -4.71
C VAL A 157 -29.24 25.04 -6.11
N LEU A 158 -29.20 24.19 -7.12
CA LEU A 158 -29.18 24.60 -8.51
C LEU A 158 -30.63 24.84 -8.94
N ASP A 159 -30.96 26.07 -9.39
CA ASP A 159 -32.23 26.45 -9.97
C ASP A 159 -32.35 25.95 -11.42
#